data_db51b0074fc28cb0e05ad7d6bbcea37a
#
_entry.id   db51b0074fc28cb0e05ad7d6bbcea37a
#
_cell.length_a   1.000
_cell.length_b   1.000
_cell.length_c   1.000
_cell.angle_alpha   90.00
_cell.angle_beta   90.00
_cell.angle_gamma   90.00
#
_symmetry.space_group_name_H-M   'P 1'
#
loop_
_entity.id
_entity.type
_entity.pdbx_description
1 polymer ?
#
loop_
_entity_poly.entity_id
_entity_poly.type
_entity_poly.pdbx_seq_one_letter_code
_entity_poly.pdbx_strand_id
1 'polypeptide(L)'
;VYKRQELKTQLTRDITLNIPMISSGMDTVTESRMAIAMAREGGLGVIHKNMSIEEQAHEVDKVKRSEHGVIVDPIFLSPQNLLSDAAELMEKYKISGVPITEHGKLVGIITNRDMRFETDLSRQIGECMTKDSLVTAPEGTSLEAAKAILSEHRIEKLPLVDGDGNLKGLITIKDIEKATKYPNAAKDGSGRLLVCLLYTSL
;
A
#
# COMPACT_ATOMS: atom_id res chain seq x y z
N VAL A 1 -26.68 10.36 29.56
CA VAL A 1 -26.45 10.45 28.12
C VAL A 1 -24.99 10.88 27.92
N TYR A 2 -24.10 9.93 27.60
CA TYR A 2 -22.72 10.28 27.23
C TYR A 2 -22.76 10.98 25.87
N LYS A 3 -22.45 12.27 25.85
CA LYS A 3 -22.22 12.99 24.60
C LYS A 3 -21.04 12.32 23.89
N ARG A 4 -21.17 11.98 22.60
CA ARG A 4 -20.03 11.62 21.75
C ARG A 4 -19.02 12.76 21.81
N GLN A 5 -17.88 12.51 22.42
CA GLN A 5 -16.78 13.48 22.44
C GLN A 5 -16.03 13.37 21.13
N GLU A 6 -15.68 14.50 20.54
CA GLU A 6 -14.77 14.58 19.44
C GLU A 6 -13.34 14.56 19.98
N LEU A 7 -12.54 13.56 19.58
CA LEU A 7 -11.18 13.38 20.08
C LEU A 7 -10.13 13.96 19.13
N LYS A 8 -10.55 14.55 18.01
CA LYS A 8 -9.64 15.17 17.07
C LYS A 8 -8.80 16.24 17.73
N THR A 9 -7.49 16.18 17.50
CA THR A 9 -6.52 17.08 18.12
C THR A 9 -5.55 17.58 17.07
N GLN A 10 -5.36 18.90 17.00
CA GLN A 10 -4.40 19.52 16.12
C GLN A 10 -3.00 19.36 16.71
N LEU A 11 -2.13 18.61 16.03
CA LEU A 11 -0.74 18.38 16.44
C LEU A 11 0.18 19.50 15.95
N THR A 12 0.02 19.93 14.71
CA THR A 12 0.74 21.04 14.08
C THR A 12 -0.24 21.86 13.25
N ARG A 13 0.24 22.92 12.58
CA ARG A 13 -0.62 23.73 11.68
C ARG A 13 -1.29 22.88 10.60
N ASP A 14 -0.59 21.84 10.10
CA ASP A 14 -1.00 21.05 8.95
C ASP A 14 -1.37 19.61 9.30
N ILE A 15 -1.18 19.19 10.55
CA ILE A 15 -1.42 17.80 10.98
C ILE A 15 -2.46 17.76 12.09
N THR A 16 -3.56 17.07 11.81
CA THR A 16 -4.61 16.75 12.79
C THR A 16 -4.64 15.25 13.03
N LEU A 17 -4.61 14.84 14.28
CA LEU A 17 -4.82 13.46 14.69
C LEU A 17 -6.29 13.21 15.00
N ASN A 18 -6.76 12.01 14.76
CA ASN A 18 -8.14 11.62 15.05
C ASN A 18 -8.33 11.24 16.55
N ILE A 19 -7.24 10.88 17.24
CA ILE A 19 -7.17 10.72 18.69
C ILE A 19 -5.90 11.37 19.23
N PRO A 20 -5.89 11.92 20.48
CA PRO A 20 -4.72 12.61 21.04
C PRO A 20 -3.70 11.63 21.64
N MET A 21 -3.23 10.68 20.84
CA MET A 21 -2.28 9.68 21.28
C MET A 21 -1.04 9.65 20.37
N ILE A 22 0.13 9.64 20.99
CA ILE A 22 1.43 9.55 20.31
C ILE A 22 2.26 8.48 21.04
N SER A 23 2.88 7.57 20.29
CA SER A 23 3.80 6.60 20.89
C SER A 23 5.16 7.23 21.19
N SER A 24 5.84 6.78 22.22
CA SER A 24 7.18 7.26 22.58
C SER A 24 8.22 6.83 21.54
N GLY A 25 9.09 7.78 21.14
CA GLY A 25 10.23 7.52 20.25
C GLY A 25 11.40 6.82 20.94
N MET A 26 11.12 5.75 21.65
CA MET A 26 12.10 4.96 22.40
C MET A 26 12.45 3.69 21.63
N ASP A 27 13.73 3.29 21.72
CA ASP A 27 14.23 2.01 21.24
C ASP A 27 13.39 0.85 21.82
N THR A 28 13.16 -0.17 21.03
CA THR A 28 12.31 -1.34 21.33
C THR A 28 10.84 -1.04 21.63
N VAL A 29 10.41 0.23 21.63
CA VAL A 29 9.02 0.65 21.84
C VAL A 29 8.35 1.00 20.52
N THR A 30 8.91 1.93 19.75
CA THR A 30 8.28 2.40 18.52
C THR A 30 9.16 2.19 17.29
N GLU A 31 8.88 1.11 16.60
CA GLU A 31 9.30 0.80 15.23
C GLU A 31 8.04 0.77 14.33
N SER A 32 8.17 0.31 13.09
CA SER A 32 7.07 0.27 12.11
C SER A 32 5.80 -0.40 12.65
N ARG A 33 5.94 -1.51 13.39
CA ARG A 33 4.79 -2.26 13.93
C ARG A 33 3.94 -1.42 14.88
N MET A 34 4.57 -0.75 15.83
CA MET A 34 3.87 0.14 16.77
C MET A 34 3.33 1.38 16.05
N ALA A 35 4.12 1.97 15.15
CA ALA A 35 3.71 3.15 14.39
C ALA A 35 2.46 2.86 13.52
N ILE A 36 2.40 1.68 12.89
CA ILE A 36 1.22 1.23 12.15
C ILE A 36 0.01 1.09 13.07
N ALA A 37 0.17 0.45 14.23
CA ALA A 37 -0.93 0.26 15.17
C ALA A 37 -1.48 1.62 15.66
N MET A 38 -0.61 2.54 16.05
CA MET A 38 -0.99 3.88 16.50
C MET A 38 -1.74 4.66 15.42
N ALA A 39 -1.21 4.66 14.18
CA ALA A 39 -1.84 5.39 13.09
C ALA A 39 -3.19 4.79 12.68
N ARG A 40 -3.37 3.47 12.76
CA ARG A 40 -4.65 2.79 12.52
C ARG A 40 -5.76 3.22 13.46
N GLU A 41 -5.41 3.44 14.72
CA GLU A 41 -6.36 3.91 15.74
C GLU A 41 -6.59 5.43 15.67
N GLY A 42 -5.84 6.15 14.83
CA GLY A 42 -6.00 7.59 14.62
C GLY A 42 -4.96 8.46 15.33
N GLY A 43 -3.97 7.85 15.98
CA GLY A 43 -2.84 8.49 16.64
C GLY A 43 -1.60 8.61 15.73
N LEU A 44 -0.42 8.76 16.34
CA LEU A 44 0.86 8.91 15.63
C LEU A 44 1.95 8.08 16.28
N GLY A 45 2.67 7.30 15.48
CA GLY A 45 3.89 6.62 15.89
C GLY A 45 5.12 7.47 15.63
N VAL A 46 6.03 7.55 16.61
CA VAL A 46 7.32 8.23 16.49
C VAL A 46 8.44 7.18 16.50
N ILE A 47 9.02 6.90 15.33
CA ILE A 47 10.11 5.93 15.20
C ILE A 47 11.37 6.49 15.87
N HIS A 48 12.04 5.65 16.68
CA HIS A 48 13.24 6.04 17.42
C HIS A 48 14.44 6.22 16.49
N LYS A 49 15.51 6.84 17.02
CA LYS A 49 16.73 7.17 16.28
C LYS A 49 17.89 6.18 16.50
N ASN A 50 17.74 5.16 17.35
CA ASN A 50 18.81 4.20 17.65
C ASN A 50 18.89 3.13 16.54
N MET A 51 19.14 3.55 15.32
CA MET A 51 19.31 2.75 14.12
C MET A 51 20.01 3.60 13.04
N SER A 52 20.51 2.98 11.98
CA SER A 52 21.08 3.72 10.86
C SER A 52 19.99 4.53 10.10
N ILE A 53 20.41 5.48 9.28
CA ILE A 53 19.49 6.29 8.45
C ILE A 53 18.72 5.37 7.50
N GLU A 54 19.39 4.39 6.92
CA GLU A 54 18.82 3.42 5.99
C GLU A 54 17.77 2.53 6.68
N GLU A 55 18.07 2.05 7.89
CA GLU A 55 17.12 1.28 8.70
C GLU A 55 15.91 2.12 9.08
N GLN A 56 16.10 3.37 9.51
CA GLN A 56 15.01 4.27 9.86
C GLN A 56 14.13 4.59 8.65
N ALA A 57 14.73 4.84 7.48
CA ALA A 57 14.00 5.02 6.22
C ALA A 57 13.21 3.77 5.84
N HIS A 58 13.77 2.57 6.07
CA HIS A 58 13.07 1.31 5.82
C HIS A 58 11.88 1.11 6.77
N GLU A 59 12.00 1.46 8.05
CA GLU A 59 10.87 1.43 8.99
C GLU A 59 9.75 2.38 8.58
N VAL A 60 10.09 3.59 8.11
CA VAL A 60 9.09 4.53 7.54
C VAL A 60 8.42 3.96 6.30
N ASP A 61 9.19 3.37 5.38
CA ASP A 61 8.65 2.75 4.16
C ASP A 61 7.65 1.63 4.49
N LYS A 62 7.94 0.79 5.49
CA LYS A 62 7.00 -0.22 6.00
C LYS A 62 5.68 0.41 6.46
N VAL A 63 5.73 1.51 7.21
CA VAL A 63 4.52 2.21 7.68
C VAL A 63 3.76 2.78 6.48
N LYS A 64 4.43 3.49 5.59
CA LYS A 64 3.80 4.11 4.42
C LYS A 64 3.19 3.09 3.45
N ARG A 65 3.78 1.89 3.34
CA ARG A 65 3.26 0.80 2.50
C ARG A 65 2.22 -0.09 3.20
N SER A 66 2.04 0.02 4.51
CA SER A 66 1.13 -0.85 5.25
C SER A 66 -0.35 -0.63 4.93
N GLU A 67 -0.71 0.58 4.56
CA GLU A 67 -2.07 0.94 4.13
C GLU A 67 -2.05 1.96 3.01
N HIS A 68 -2.60 1.54 1.89
CA HIS A 68 -2.95 2.41 0.78
C HIS A 68 -4.44 2.24 0.52
N GLY A 69 -5.18 3.32 0.41
CA GLY A 69 -6.53 3.26 -0.16
C GLY A 69 -6.41 2.96 -1.65
N VAL A 70 -5.59 3.76 -2.33
CA VAL A 70 -5.13 3.56 -3.71
C VAL A 70 -3.61 3.57 -3.66
N ILE A 71 -2.96 2.51 -4.13
CA ILE A 71 -1.51 2.49 -4.33
C ILE A 71 -1.21 3.37 -5.54
N VAL A 72 -0.74 4.57 -5.29
CA VAL A 72 -0.26 5.48 -6.35
C VAL A 72 1.15 5.05 -6.72
N ASP A 73 1.44 4.99 -8.01
CA ASP A 73 2.72 4.55 -8.54
C ASP A 73 3.11 3.13 -8.07
N PRO A 74 2.30 2.12 -8.43
CA PRO A 74 2.55 0.74 -8.01
C PRO A 74 3.82 0.19 -8.64
N ILE A 75 4.51 -0.69 -7.92
CA ILE A 75 5.64 -1.44 -8.47
C ILE A 75 5.14 -2.28 -9.65
N PHE A 76 5.84 -2.22 -10.76
CA PHE A 76 5.52 -2.96 -11.97
C PHE A 76 6.74 -3.70 -12.53
N LEU A 77 6.49 -4.67 -13.38
CA LEU A 77 7.50 -5.40 -14.15
C LEU A 77 7.16 -5.35 -15.65
N SER A 78 8.09 -5.79 -16.47
CA SER A 78 7.93 -5.91 -17.92
C SER A 78 7.57 -7.37 -18.30
N PRO A 79 6.90 -7.61 -19.44
CA PRO A 79 6.66 -8.97 -19.95
C PRO A 79 7.93 -9.78 -20.14
N GLN A 80 9.07 -9.13 -20.38
CA GLN A 80 10.37 -9.74 -20.62
C GLN A 80 11.10 -10.16 -19.33
N ASN A 81 10.66 -9.67 -18.16
CA ASN A 81 11.20 -10.12 -16.88
C ASN A 81 10.87 -11.60 -16.64
N LEU A 82 11.65 -12.24 -15.76
CA LEU A 82 11.46 -13.64 -15.42
C LEU A 82 10.45 -13.80 -14.28
N LEU A 83 9.86 -14.97 -14.14
CA LEU A 83 9.00 -15.31 -13.01
C LEU A 83 9.75 -15.26 -11.67
N SER A 84 11.07 -15.54 -11.66
CA SER A 84 11.94 -15.35 -10.50
C SER A 84 11.93 -13.91 -10.00
N ASP A 85 12.00 -12.91 -10.91
CA ASP A 85 11.98 -11.49 -10.55
C ASP A 85 10.66 -11.12 -9.87
N ALA A 86 9.55 -11.66 -10.40
CA ALA A 86 8.23 -11.46 -9.79
C ALA A 86 8.13 -12.11 -8.42
N ALA A 87 8.68 -13.32 -8.24
CA ALA A 87 8.69 -14.03 -6.96
C ALA A 87 9.49 -13.27 -5.90
N GLU A 88 10.71 -12.84 -6.21
CA GLU A 88 11.56 -12.04 -5.32
C GLU A 88 10.87 -10.74 -4.92
N LEU A 89 10.27 -10.05 -5.87
CA LEU A 89 9.59 -8.79 -5.64
C LEU A 89 8.35 -8.98 -4.75
N MET A 90 7.56 -10.02 -5.00
CA MET A 90 6.40 -10.36 -4.19
C MET A 90 6.80 -10.76 -2.76
N GLU A 91 7.90 -11.49 -2.59
CA GLU A 91 8.43 -11.85 -1.28
C GLU A 91 8.98 -10.65 -0.52
N LYS A 92 9.80 -9.83 -1.17
CA LYS A 92 10.42 -8.63 -0.59
C LYS A 92 9.39 -7.63 -0.08
N TYR A 93 8.34 -7.38 -0.87
CA TYR A 93 7.33 -6.37 -0.55
C TYR A 93 6.06 -6.95 0.08
N LYS A 94 5.99 -8.27 0.30
CA LYS A 94 4.82 -8.99 0.84
C LYS A 94 3.53 -8.72 0.07
N ILE A 95 3.64 -8.61 -1.25
CA ILE A 95 2.53 -8.42 -2.18
C ILE A 95 2.20 -9.72 -2.91
N SER A 96 0.96 -9.87 -3.37
CA SER A 96 0.45 -11.11 -3.99
C SER A 96 0.19 -10.96 -5.49
N GLY A 97 0.69 -9.90 -6.10
CA GLY A 97 0.61 -9.70 -7.54
C GLY A 97 1.18 -8.35 -7.96
N VAL A 98 1.64 -8.29 -9.18
CA VAL A 98 2.37 -7.17 -9.78
C VAL A 98 1.75 -6.85 -11.13
N PRO A 99 1.38 -5.58 -11.39
CA PRO A 99 1.02 -5.12 -12.72
C PRO A 99 2.21 -5.25 -13.69
N ILE A 100 1.91 -5.59 -14.92
CA ILE A 100 2.91 -5.70 -15.98
C ILE A 100 2.68 -4.60 -17.00
N THR A 101 3.73 -3.84 -17.28
CA THR A 101 3.67 -2.70 -18.19
C THR A 101 4.67 -2.83 -19.32
N GLU A 102 4.32 -2.30 -20.46
CA GLU A 102 5.21 -2.12 -21.60
C GLU A 102 5.12 -0.66 -22.08
N HIS A 103 6.26 0.03 -22.06
CA HIS A 103 6.32 1.49 -22.34
C HIS A 103 5.34 2.34 -21.52
N GLY A 104 5.13 1.96 -20.22
CA GLY A 104 4.21 2.63 -19.31
C GLY A 104 2.75 2.18 -19.42
N LYS A 105 2.35 1.50 -20.50
CA LYS A 105 1.00 0.96 -20.67
C LYS A 105 0.83 -0.36 -19.94
N LEU A 106 -0.31 -0.52 -19.30
CA LEU A 106 -0.67 -1.78 -18.65
C LEU A 106 -0.98 -2.84 -19.73
N VAL A 107 -0.24 -3.96 -19.70
CA VAL A 107 -0.40 -5.07 -20.65
C VAL A 107 -0.83 -6.36 -19.96
N GLY A 108 -0.74 -6.44 -18.64
CA GLY A 108 -1.13 -7.63 -17.90
C GLY A 108 -0.99 -7.48 -16.38
N ILE A 109 -1.25 -8.56 -15.68
CA ILE A 109 -0.99 -8.71 -14.27
C ILE A 109 -0.49 -10.11 -13.97
N ILE A 110 0.52 -10.25 -13.13
CA ILE A 110 1.00 -11.53 -12.60
C ILE A 110 0.66 -11.64 -11.13
N THR A 111 0.12 -12.76 -10.71
CA THR A 111 -0.31 -12.99 -9.32
C THR A 111 0.22 -14.31 -8.79
N ASN A 112 0.17 -14.50 -7.45
CA ASN A 112 0.51 -15.80 -6.85
C ASN A 112 -0.35 -16.95 -7.40
N ARG A 113 -1.55 -16.68 -7.91
CA ARG A 113 -2.42 -17.69 -8.53
C ARG A 113 -1.82 -18.17 -9.84
N ASP A 114 -1.32 -17.26 -10.67
CA ASP A 114 -0.71 -17.58 -11.97
C ASP A 114 0.59 -18.34 -11.78
N MET A 115 1.35 -18.04 -10.72
CA MET A 115 2.64 -18.67 -10.40
C MET A 115 2.53 -19.98 -9.63
N ARG A 116 1.34 -20.31 -9.09
CA ARG A 116 1.17 -21.42 -8.13
C ARG A 116 1.59 -22.79 -8.68
N PHE A 117 1.41 -22.99 -9.96
CA PHE A 117 1.67 -24.27 -10.62
C PHE A 117 2.90 -24.22 -11.53
N GLU A 118 3.59 -23.08 -11.58
CA GLU A 118 4.80 -22.93 -12.38
C GLU A 118 6.00 -23.47 -11.60
N THR A 119 6.67 -24.45 -12.22
CA THR A 119 7.87 -25.07 -11.66
C THR A 119 9.15 -24.48 -12.24
N ASP A 120 9.07 -23.85 -13.41
CA ASP A 120 10.20 -23.21 -14.10
C ASP A 120 10.09 -21.68 -13.96
N LEU A 121 10.79 -21.15 -12.97
CA LEU A 121 10.84 -19.69 -12.71
C LEU A 121 11.75 -18.92 -13.70
N SER A 122 12.43 -19.61 -14.63
CA SER A 122 13.21 -18.96 -15.68
C SER A 122 12.37 -18.52 -16.90
N ARG A 123 11.10 -18.85 -16.93
CA ARG A 123 10.15 -18.42 -17.96
C ARG A 123 9.87 -16.93 -17.88
N GLN A 124 9.55 -16.32 -19.02
CA GLN A 124 9.16 -14.91 -19.08
C GLN A 124 7.74 -14.71 -18.54
N ILE A 125 7.54 -13.60 -17.83
CA ILE A 125 6.24 -13.21 -17.26
C ILE A 125 5.16 -13.13 -18.35
N GLY A 126 5.49 -12.63 -19.53
CA GLY A 126 4.57 -12.50 -20.66
C GLY A 126 3.90 -13.80 -21.15
N GLU A 127 4.47 -14.96 -20.79
CA GLU A 127 3.89 -16.28 -21.12
C GLU A 127 2.84 -16.73 -20.10
N CYS A 128 2.97 -16.27 -18.83
CA CYS A 128 2.19 -16.77 -17.70
C CYS A 128 1.22 -15.72 -17.13
N MET A 129 1.42 -14.43 -17.43
CA MET A 129 0.58 -13.34 -16.91
C MET A 129 -0.85 -13.42 -17.44
N THR A 130 -1.80 -12.95 -16.65
CA THR A 130 -3.15 -12.66 -17.12
C THR A 130 -3.14 -11.41 -17.99
N LYS A 131 -3.45 -11.56 -19.28
CA LYS A 131 -3.52 -10.46 -20.28
C LYS A 131 -4.89 -10.34 -20.96
N ASP A 132 -5.56 -11.47 -21.16
CA ASP A 132 -6.90 -11.50 -21.73
C ASP A 132 -7.95 -11.14 -20.68
N SER A 133 -8.92 -10.31 -21.05
CA SER A 133 -9.99 -9.85 -20.14
C SER A 133 -9.51 -9.11 -18.89
N LEU A 134 -8.43 -8.32 -19.03
CA LEU A 134 -7.89 -7.52 -17.94
C LEU A 134 -8.91 -6.46 -17.51
N VAL A 135 -9.39 -6.55 -16.27
CA VAL A 135 -10.31 -5.58 -15.69
C VAL A 135 -9.53 -4.41 -15.13
N THR A 136 -9.84 -3.21 -15.58
CA THR A 136 -9.21 -1.95 -15.14
C THR A 136 -10.27 -0.93 -14.77
N ALA A 137 -9.87 0.13 -14.07
CA ALA A 137 -10.72 1.29 -13.80
C ALA A 137 -9.95 2.59 -14.07
N PRO A 138 -10.62 3.71 -14.31
CA PRO A 138 -9.96 4.98 -14.50
C PRO A 138 -9.30 5.48 -13.22
N GLU A 139 -8.24 6.29 -13.37
CA GLU A 139 -7.64 7.03 -12.26
C GLU A 139 -8.72 7.85 -11.52
N GLY A 140 -8.64 7.93 -10.19
CA GLY A 140 -9.65 8.63 -9.37
C GLY A 140 -10.87 7.78 -8.99
N THR A 141 -10.95 6.51 -9.38
CA THR A 141 -12.01 5.60 -8.95
C THR A 141 -12.09 5.52 -7.43
N SER A 142 -13.28 5.73 -6.85
CA SER A 142 -13.47 5.62 -5.40
C SER A 142 -13.35 4.18 -4.89
N LEU A 143 -13.05 4.00 -3.60
CA LEU A 143 -12.94 2.66 -3.00
C LEU A 143 -14.27 1.88 -3.06
N GLU A 144 -15.42 2.57 -2.97
CA GLU A 144 -16.74 1.96 -3.10
C GLU A 144 -16.98 1.44 -4.52
N ALA A 145 -16.65 2.24 -5.53
CA ALA A 145 -16.75 1.83 -6.93
C ALA A 145 -15.79 0.68 -7.25
N ALA A 146 -14.55 0.77 -6.75
CA ALA A 146 -13.56 -0.31 -6.89
C ALA A 146 -14.05 -1.61 -6.25
N LYS A 147 -14.67 -1.54 -5.06
CA LYS A 147 -15.24 -2.71 -4.37
C LYS A 147 -16.32 -3.39 -5.22
N ALA A 148 -17.20 -2.61 -5.85
CA ALA A 148 -18.24 -3.15 -6.73
C ALA A 148 -17.61 -3.91 -7.91
N ILE A 149 -16.63 -3.31 -8.61
CA ILE A 149 -15.92 -3.92 -9.74
C ILE A 149 -15.19 -5.21 -9.32
N LEU A 150 -14.42 -5.17 -8.20
CA LEU A 150 -13.71 -6.33 -7.66
C LEU A 150 -14.67 -7.50 -7.35
N SER A 151 -15.85 -7.17 -6.77
CA SER A 151 -16.88 -8.16 -6.43
C SER A 151 -17.55 -8.76 -7.66
N GLU A 152 -17.92 -7.93 -8.63
CA GLU A 152 -18.58 -8.36 -9.88
C GLU A 152 -17.70 -9.30 -10.68
N HIS A 153 -16.42 -8.95 -10.84
CA HIS A 153 -15.46 -9.73 -11.62
C HIS A 153 -14.73 -10.81 -10.80
N ARG A 154 -14.98 -10.90 -9.48
CA ARG A 154 -14.33 -11.84 -8.55
C ARG A 154 -12.81 -11.79 -8.60
N ILE A 155 -12.26 -10.60 -8.69
CA ILE A 155 -10.83 -10.31 -8.69
C ILE A 155 -10.40 -9.65 -7.38
N GLU A 156 -9.12 -9.77 -7.04
CA GLU A 156 -8.56 -9.20 -5.79
C GLU A 156 -7.80 -7.90 -6.02
N LYS A 157 -7.48 -7.58 -7.27
CA LYS A 157 -6.64 -6.45 -7.67
C LYS A 157 -7.24 -5.74 -8.87
N LEU A 158 -7.32 -4.42 -8.78
CA LEU A 158 -7.88 -3.56 -9.80
C LEU A 158 -6.84 -2.51 -10.20
N PRO A 159 -6.15 -2.68 -11.33
CA PRO A 159 -5.27 -1.65 -11.86
C PRO A 159 -6.06 -0.41 -12.27
N LEU A 160 -5.51 0.76 -11.97
CA LEU A 160 -6.04 2.04 -12.41
C LEU A 160 -5.19 2.57 -13.57
N VAL A 161 -5.86 3.02 -14.61
CA VAL A 161 -5.20 3.51 -15.82
C VAL A 161 -5.74 4.90 -16.19
N ASP A 162 -4.91 5.67 -16.89
CA ASP A 162 -5.35 6.91 -17.55
C ASP A 162 -6.04 6.64 -18.90
N GLY A 163 -6.44 7.72 -19.59
CA GLY A 163 -7.11 7.64 -20.90
C GLY A 163 -6.26 7.00 -22.01
N ASP A 164 -4.95 6.95 -21.84
CA ASP A 164 -4.00 6.35 -22.79
C ASP A 164 -3.63 4.90 -22.43
N GLY A 165 -4.17 4.38 -21.31
CA GLY A 165 -3.93 3.03 -20.81
C GLY A 165 -2.65 2.90 -19.97
N ASN A 166 -2.04 4.01 -19.55
CA ASN A 166 -0.86 3.95 -18.68
C ASN A 166 -1.28 3.63 -17.24
N LEU A 167 -0.48 2.82 -16.56
CA LEU A 167 -0.69 2.45 -15.17
C LEU A 167 -0.49 3.66 -14.26
N LYS A 168 -1.50 4.00 -13.45
CA LYS A 168 -1.48 5.12 -12.49
C LYS A 168 -1.65 4.67 -11.06
N GLY A 169 -2.25 3.51 -10.85
CA GLY A 169 -2.51 3.03 -9.50
C GLY A 169 -2.93 1.56 -9.46
N LEU A 170 -3.07 1.07 -8.25
CA LEU A 170 -3.58 -0.27 -7.97
C LEU A 170 -4.45 -0.22 -6.72
N ILE A 171 -5.63 -0.79 -6.77
CA ILE A 171 -6.49 -1.02 -5.61
C ILE A 171 -6.57 -2.52 -5.37
N THR A 172 -6.44 -2.94 -4.12
CA THR A 172 -6.62 -4.35 -3.74
C THR A 172 -7.78 -4.52 -2.76
N ILE A 173 -8.37 -5.71 -2.72
CA ILE A 173 -9.44 -6.03 -1.76
C ILE A 173 -8.95 -5.83 -0.31
N LYS A 174 -7.68 -6.15 -0.03
CA LYS A 174 -7.08 -5.97 1.29
C LYS A 174 -7.06 -4.51 1.74
N ASP A 175 -6.86 -3.57 0.82
CA ASP A 175 -6.85 -2.14 1.13
C ASP A 175 -8.25 -1.64 1.47
N ILE A 176 -9.27 -2.16 0.78
CA ILE A 176 -10.69 -1.87 1.07
C ILE A 176 -11.08 -2.45 2.43
N GLU A 177 -10.69 -3.69 2.74
CA GLU A 177 -10.94 -4.32 4.04
C GLU A 177 -10.29 -3.54 5.19
N LYS A 178 -9.04 -3.09 5.01
CA LYS A 178 -8.33 -2.27 6.00
C LYS A 178 -9.01 -0.92 6.20
N ALA A 179 -9.42 -0.24 5.13
CA ALA A 179 -10.14 1.03 5.22
C ALA A 179 -11.47 0.88 5.99
N THR A 180 -12.16 -0.23 5.81
CA THR A 180 -13.39 -0.56 6.55
C THR A 180 -13.10 -0.89 8.02
N LYS A 181 -12.02 -1.61 8.29
CA LYS A 181 -11.63 -2.02 9.65
C LYS A 181 -11.11 -0.86 10.50
N TYR A 182 -10.41 0.09 9.88
CA TYR A 182 -9.77 1.23 10.57
C TYR A 182 -10.28 2.58 10.03
N PRO A 183 -11.57 2.92 10.24
CA PRO A 183 -12.17 4.12 9.67
C PRO A 183 -11.57 5.41 10.25
N ASN A 184 -10.96 5.34 11.44
CA ASN A 184 -10.35 6.48 12.11
C ASN A 184 -8.84 6.60 11.87
N ALA A 185 -8.25 5.81 10.96
CA ALA A 185 -6.82 5.84 10.73
C ALA A 185 -6.31 7.25 10.38
N ALA A 186 -5.20 7.64 11.01
CA ALA A 186 -4.52 8.89 10.74
C ALA A 186 -3.70 8.75 9.43
N LYS A 187 -4.10 9.48 8.40
CA LYS A 187 -3.54 9.38 7.04
C LYS A 187 -3.07 10.74 6.53
N ASP A 188 -2.07 10.70 5.65
CA ASP A 188 -1.62 11.89 4.90
C ASP A 188 -2.54 12.15 3.69
N GLY A 189 -2.27 13.26 2.98
CA GLY A 189 -3.04 13.66 1.79
C GLY A 189 -3.00 12.66 0.64
N SER A 190 -2.08 11.69 0.67
CA SER A 190 -1.99 10.57 -0.29
C SER A 190 -2.65 9.28 0.23
N GLY A 191 -3.36 9.33 1.35
CA GLY A 191 -4.06 8.18 1.93
C GLY A 191 -3.16 7.17 2.65
N ARG A 192 -1.87 7.49 2.88
CA ARG A 192 -0.91 6.65 3.60
C ARG A 192 -0.90 6.96 5.07
N LEU A 193 -0.61 5.98 5.93
CA LEU A 193 -0.53 6.19 7.39
C LEU A 193 0.47 7.29 7.75
N LEU A 194 0.08 8.12 8.74
CA LEU A 194 0.98 9.10 9.35
C LEU A 194 2.05 8.38 10.19
N VAL A 195 3.27 8.89 10.10
CA VAL A 195 4.41 8.45 10.92
C VAL A 195 5.34 9.63 11.13
N CYS A 196 5.95 9.69 12.30
CA CYS A 196 6.96 10.68 12.66
C CYS A 196 8.31 10.00 12.90
N LEU A 197 9.38 10.77 12.77
CA LEU A 197 10.75 10.35 13.07
C LEU A 197 11.29 11.15 14.25
N LEU A 198 11.97 10.47 15.17
CA LEU A 198 12.87 11.12 16.12
C LEU A 198 14.25 11.22 15.47
N TYR A 199 14.81 12.43 15.42
CA TYR A 199 16.16 12.69 14.92
C TYR A 199 16.89 13.69 15.83
N THR A 200 18.20 13.70 15.76
CA THR A 200 19.00 14.79 16.30
C THR A 200 19.52 15.63 15.15
N SER A 201 19.29 16.95 15.20
CA SER A 201 20.10 17.87 14.39
C SER A 201 21.56 17.68 14.76
N LEU A 202 22.41 17.44 13.78
CA LEU A 202 23.87 17.53 13.92
C LEU A 202 24.27 18.98 14.08
#